data_0503fa48e9f25330afe2678f3ee3906b
#
_entry.id   0503fa48e9f25330afe2678f3ee3906b
#
_cell.length_a   1.000
_cell.length_b   1.000
_cell.length_c   1.000
_cell.angle_alpha   90.00
_cell.angle_beta   90.00
_cell.angle_gamma   90.00
#
_symmetry.space_group_name_H-M   'P 1'
#
loop_
_entity.id
_entity.type
_entity.pdbx_description
1 polymer ?
#
loop_
_entity_poly.entity_id
_entity_poly.type
_entity_poly.pdbx_seq_one_letter_code
_entity_poly.pdbx_strand_id
1 'polypeptide(L)'
;IETRKNVLNILKAMHMFDIELPLVLVGRPTEYLNSIVGYAKKHHLTERLFIRHNVPDEDLPAMYQSALMFVYPSLFEGFGIPVLEAVSSGVPVITANLSSLPEAAGHHSILTDPGSPHLLGKAIIELAGNESMRNSMILEGKKHAEAFSPESIALQWHSLYESLL
;
A
#
# COMPACT_ATOMS: atom_id res chain seq x y z
N ILE A 1 -0.77 7.95 -10.88
CA ILE A 1 -1.28 6.59 -11.20
C ILE A 1 -0.45 6.07 -12.37
N GLU A 2 0.51 5.19 -12.10
CA GLU A 2 1.53 4.72 -13.06
C GLU A 2 1.44 3.20 -13.25
N THR A 3 1.87 2.69 -14.40
CA THR A 3 1.84 1.25 -14.72
C THR A 3 2.60 0.41 -13.70
N ARG A 4 3.77 0.90 -13.22
CA ARG A 4 4.58 0.20 -12.22
C ARG A 4 3.88 0.00 -10.88
N LYS A 5 2.88 0.84 -10.54
CA LYS A 5 2.05 0.72 -9.32
C LYS A 5 1.07 -0.45 -9.39
N ASN A 6 0.87 -0.99 -10.58
CA ASN A 6 0.18 -2.26 -10.83
C ASN A 6 -1.28 -2.34 -10.31
N VAL A 7 -1.98 -1.22 -10.38
CA VAL A 7 -3.39 -1.10 -9.90
C VAL A 7 -4.32 -2.09 -10.59
N LEU A 8 -4.06 -2.43 -11.88
CA LEU A 8 -4.86 -3.44 -12.59
C LEU A 8 -4.85 -4.80 -11.87
N ASN A 9 -3.78 -5.14 -11.15
CA ASN A 9 -3.73 -6.38 -10.40
C ASN A 9 -4.71 -6.38 -9.21
N ILE A 10 -4.94 -5.21 -8.59
CA ILE A 10 -5.97 -5.05 -7.55
C ILE A 10 -7.35 -5.26 -8.15
N LEU A 11 -7.67 -4.63 -9.28
CA LEU A 11 -8.96 -4.80 -9.94
C LEU A 11 -9.20 -6.25 -10.41
N LYS A 12 -8.15 -6.94 -10.90
CA LYS A 12 -8.23 -8.36 -11.25
C LYS A 12 -8.54 -9.23 -10.03
N ALA A 13 -7.90 -8.94 -8.89
CA ALA A 13 -8.16 -9.62 -7.63
C ALA A 13 -9.61 -9.36 -7.17
N MET A 14 -10.08 -8.11 -7.22
CA MET A 14 -11.45 -7.74 -6.86
C MET A 14 -12.48 -8.48 -7.73
N HIS A 15 -12.26 -8.54 -9.04
CA HIS A 15 -13.14 -9.27 -9.94
C HIS A 15 -13.11 -10.78 -9.70
N MET A 16 -11.93 -11.37 -9.54
CA MET A 16 -11.74 -12.82 -9.36
C MET A 16 -12.42 -13.37 -8.11
N PHE A 17 -12.46 -12.59 -7.05
CA PHE A 17 -12.99 -12.99 -5.74
C PHE A 17 -14.28 -12.27 -5.35
N ASP A 18 -14.88 -11.52 -6.28
CA ASP A 18 -16.06 -10.68 -6.03
C ASP A 18 -15.94 -9.82 -4.76
N ILE A 19 -14.80 -9.15 -4.61
CA ILE A 19 -14.52 -8.30 -3.45
C ILE A 19 -15.40 -7.05 -3.52
N GLU A 20 -16.28 -6.86 -2.55
CA GLU A 20 -17.23 -5.75 -2.52
C GLU A 20 -16.67 -4.45 -1.92
N LEU A 21 -15.47 -4.49 -1.35
CA LEU A 21 -14.82 -3.31 -0.78
C LEU A 21 -14.60 -2.21 -1.83
N PRO A 22 -14.80 -0.94 -1.47
CA PRO A 22 -14.46 0.17 -2.34
C PRO A 22 -12.94 0.30 -2.49
N LEU A 23 -12.48 0.59 -3.72
CA LEU A 23 -11.09 0.92 -4.02
C LEU A 23 -10.96 2.42 -4.26
N VAL A 24 -10.18 3.09 -3.42
CA VAL A 24 -9.84 4.51 -3.59
C VAL A 24 -8.44 4.61 -4.18
N LEU A 25 -8.32 5.23 -5.34
CA LEU A 25 -7.04 5.54 -6.00
C LEU A 25 -6.73 7.02 -5.83
N VAL A 26 -5.57 7.31 -5.26
CA VAL A 26 -5.08 8.68 -5.11
C VAL A 26 -3.87 8.88 -6.01
N GLY A 27 -3.84 9.98 -6.76
CA GLY A 27 -2.68 10.36 -7.55
C GLY A 27 -3.02 11.05 -8.87
N ARG A 28 -1.97 11.52 -9.54
CA ARG A 28 -2.11 12.20 -10.84
C ARG A 28 -2.53 11.23 -11.93
N PRO A 29 -3.42 11.64 -12.84
CA PRO A 29 -3.82 10.81 -13.98
C PRO A 29 -2.63 10.64 -14.95
N THR A 30 -2.54 9.46 -15.53
CA THR A 30 -1.65 9.15 -16.65
C THR A 30 -2.46 8.35 -17.68
N GLU A 31 -1.88 8.02 -18.83
CA GLU A 31 -2.53 7.16 -19.83
C GLU A 31 -2.95 5.79 -19.26
N TYR A 32 -2.22 5.28 -18.27
CA TYR A 32 -2.55 4.02 -17.61
C TYR A 32 -3.94 4.04 -16.92
N LEU A 33 -4.42 5.22 -16.53
CA LEU A 33 -5.77 5.38 -15.97
C LEU A 33 -6.86 4.89 -16.92
N ASN A 34 -6.67 5.07 -18.25
CA ASN A 34 -7.62 4.58 -19.25
C ASN A 34 -7.77 3.05 -19.20
N SER A 35 -6.68 2.35 -18.98
CA SER A 35 -6.68 0.88 -18.82
C SER A 35 -7.41 0.44 -17.55
N ILE A 36 -7.21 1.18 -16.44
CA ILE A 36 -7.87 0.94 -15.15
C ILE A 36 -9.38 1.12 -15.29
N VAL A 37 -9.82 2.26 -15.84
CA VAL A 37 -11.25 2.57 -16.04
C VAL A 37 -11.88 1.61 -17.05
N GLY A 38 -11.16 1.28 -18.13
CA GLY A 38 -11.62 0.30 -19.13
C GLY A 38 -11.85 -1.08 -18.52
N TYR A 39 -10.92 -1.55 -17.68
CA TYR A 39 -11.07 -2.82 -16.97
C TYR A 39 -12.25 -2.79 -16.00
N ALA A 40 -12.37 -1.72 -15.21
CA ALA A 40 -13.45 -1.56 -14.24
C ALA A 40 -14.84 -1.56 -14.92
N LYS A 41 -14.99 -0.87 -16.06
CA LYS A 41 -16.22 -0.88 -16.85
C LYS A 41 -16.54 -2.29 -17.37
N LYS A 42 -15.56 -2.97 -17.95
CA LYS A 42 -15.72 -4.31 -18.53
C LYS A 42 -16.16 -5.35 -17.49
N HIS A 43 -15.74 -5.19 -16.24
CA HIS A 43 -15.96 -6.16 -15.16
C HIS A 43 -16.91 -5.65 -14.06
N HIS A 44 -17.72 -4.62 -14.33
CA HIS A 44 -18.76 -4.08 -13.44
C HIS A 44 -18.24 -3.61 -12.08
N LEU A 45 -17.00 -3.08 -12.04
CA LEU A 45 -16.35 -2.57 -10.82
C LEU A 45 -16.43 -1.03 -10.71
N THR A 46 -17.13 -0.36 -11.64
CA THR A 46 -17.12 1.11 -11.73
C THR A 46 -17.66 1.77 -10.46
N GLU A 47 -18.70 1.22 -9.84
CA GLU A 47 -19.31 1.78 -8.63
C GLU A 47 -18.46 1.58 -7.37
N ARG A 48 -17.48 0.67 -7.43
CA ARG A 48 -16.53 0.38 -6.35
C ARG A 48 -15.19 1.12 -6.55
N LEU A 49 -14.97 1.81 -7.69
CA LEU A 49 -13.72 2.49 -8.02
C LEU A 49 -13.87 4.01 -7.86
N PHE A 50 -13.18 4.57 -6.88
CA PHE A 50 -13.15 6.00 -6.58
C PHE A 50 -11.76 6.56 -6.90
N ILE A 51 -11.68 7.51 -7.80
CA ILE A 51 -10.42 8.13 -8.21
C ILE A 51 -10.38 9.56 -7.66
N ARG A 52 -9.29 9.91 -6.98
CA ARG A 52 -9.06 11.23 -6.39
C ARG A 52 -7.76 11.81 -6.94
N HIS A 53 -7.88 13.01 -7.49
CA HIS A 53 -6.74 13.78 -7.99
C HIS A 53 -6.54 15.03 -7.12
N ASN A 54 -5.31 15.51 -7.09
CA ASN A 54 -4.97 16.77 -6.39
C ASN A 54 -5.40 16.78 -4.92
N VAL A 55 -5.28 15.64 -4.25
CA VAL A 55 -5.46 15.57 -2.79
C VAL A 55 -4.31 16.33 -2.15
N PRO A 56 -4.56 17.32 -1.27
CA PRO A 56 -3.52 17.99 -0.51
C PRO A 56 -2.73 17.01 0.36
N ASP A 57 -1.42 17.25 0.52
CA ASP A 57 -0.56 16.37 1.31
C ASP A 57 -1.02 16.29 2.78
N GLU A 58 -1.61 17.36 3.31
CA GLU A 58 -2.20 17.46 4.64
C GLU A 58 -3.42 16.53 4.86
N ASP A 59 -4.12 16.17 3.77
CA ASP A 59 -5.30 15.28 3.83
C ASP A 59 -4.91 13.79 3.71
N LEU A 60 -3.71 13.47 3.22
CA LEU A 60 -3.28 12.09 3.00
C LEU A 60 -3.28 11.25 4.29
N PRO A 61 -2.80 11.75 5.46
CA PRO A 61 -2.85 10.98 6.70
C PRO A 61 -4.28 10.57 7.08
N ALA A 62 -5.26 11.48 6.93
CA ALA A 62 -6.66 11.18 7.22
C ALA A 62 -7.24 10.13 6.26
N MET A 63 -6.85 10.17 4.98
CA MET A 63 -7.24 9.16 4.00
C MET A 63 -6.65 7.79 4.34
N TYR A 64 -5.37 7.72 4.71
CA TYR A 64 -4.78 6.48 5.20
C TYR A 64 -5.55 5.95 6.41
N GLN A 65 -5.70 6.75 7.45
CA GLN A 65 -6.37 6.36 8.70
C GLN A 65 -7.82 5.91 8.52
N SER A 66 -8.49 6.39 7.48
CA SER A 66 -9.87 5.99 7.14
C SER A 66 -9.95 4.68 6.35
N ALA A 67 -8.82 4.17 5.87
CA ALA A 67 -8.78 2.96 5.06
C ALA A 67 -8.76 1.71 5.95
N LEU A 68 -9.51 0.67 5.53
CA LEU A 68 -9.45 -0.66 6.16
C LEU A 68 -8.07 -1.31 6.00
N MET A 69 -7.43 -1.09 4.86
CA MET A 69 -6.11 -1.55 4.50
C MET A 69 -5.52 -0.72 3.36
N PHE A 70 -4.21 -0.70 3.24
CA PHE A 70 -3.48 -0.14 2.12
C PHE A 70 -2.90 -1.25 1.24
N VAL A 71 -3.23 -1.22 -0.06
CA VAL A 71 -2.81 -2.25 -1.01
C VAL A 71 -1.90 -1.64 -2.07
N TYR A 72 -0.64 -2.09 -2.13
CA TYR A 72 0.37 -1.49 -2.98
C TYR A 72 1.24 -2.55 -3.68
N PRO A 73 0.71 -3.24 -4.71
CA PRO A 73 1.38 -4.34 -5.40
C PRO A 73 2.35 -3.82 -6.47
N SER A 74 3.17 -2.81 -6.16
CA SER A 74 4.09 -2.19 -7.12
C SER A 74 5.13 -3.18 -7.63
N LEU A 75 5.48 -3.07 -8.90
CA LEU A 75 6.47 -3.92 -9.55
C LEU A 75 7.90 -3.48 -9.24
N PHE A 76 8.10 -2.21 -8.92
CA PHE A 76 9.40 -1.63 -8.58
C PHE A 76 9.25 -0.31 -7.83
N GLU A 77 10.01 -0.15 -6.75
CA GLU A 77 10.16 1.08 -5.98
C GLU A 77 11.61 1.30 -5.55
N GLY A 78 12.02 2.57 -5.48
CA GLY A 78 13.30 2.94 -4.89
C GLY A 78 13.34 2.67 -3.38
N PHE A 79 12.27 3.02 -2.66
CA PHE A 79 12.09 2.71 -1.23
C PHE A 79 10.67 2.23 -0.92
N GLY A 80 9.64 2.93 -1.36
CA GLY A 80 8.24 2.64 -1.04
C GLY A 80 7.67 3.60 0.00
N ILE A 81 7.96 4.90 -0.15
CA ILE A 81 7.44 5.95 0.75
C ILE A 81 5.94 5.81 1.03
N PRO A 82 5.04 5.57 0.05
CA PRO A 82 3.62 5.41 0.33
C PRO A 82 3.30 4.21 1.25
N VAL A 83 4.13 3.17 1.22
CA VAL A 83 3.99 2.01 2.12
C VAL A 83 4.35 2.42 3.55
N LEU A 84 5.47 3.12 3.72
CA LEU A 84 5.89 3.62 5.04
C LEU A 84 4.89 4.65 5.60
N GLU A 85 4.33 5.54 4.76
CA GLU A 85 3.27 6.48 5.14
C GLU A 85 2.03 5.75 5.68
N ALA A 86 1.58 4.69 4.99
CA ALA A 86 0.46 3.88 5.43
C ALA A 86 0.75 3.20 6.78
N VAL A 87 1.93 2.57 6.91
CA VAL A 87 2.37 1.93 8.16
C VAL A 87 2.42 2.94 9.31
N SER A 88 3.03 4.12 9.09
CA SER A 88 3.12 5.20 10.08
C SER A 88 1.74 5.75 10.47
N SER A 89 0.81 5.78 9.53
CA SER A 89 -0.58 6.20 9.77
C SER A 89 -1.42 5.15 10.52
N GLY A 90 -0.86 3.98 10.80
CA GLY A 90 -1.54 2.90 11.50
C GLY A 90 -2.55 2.16 10.62
N VAL A 91 -2.19 1.88 9.39
CA VAL A 91 -3.02 1.12 8.43
C VAL A 91 -2.34 -0.21 8.11
N PRO A 92 -3.08 -1.33 8.13
CA PRO A 92 -2.54 -2.61 7.69
C PRO A 92 -2.14 -2.57 6.21
N VAL A 93 -1.00 -3.14 5.87
CA VAL A 93 -0.42 -3.06 4.53
C VAL A 93 -0.35 -4.44 3.86
N ILE A 94 -0.80 -4.49 2.60
CA ILE A 94 -0.50 -5.57 1.66
C ILE A 94 0.35 -4.97 0.54
N THR A 95 1.56 -5.48 0.34
CA THR A 95 2.46 -4.97 -0.70
C THR A 95 3.17 -6.09 -1.46
N ALA A 96 3.99 -5.74 -2.44
CA ALA A 96 4.74 -6.72 -3.20
C ALA A 96 5.98 -7.21 -2.43
N ASN A 97 6.30 -8.49 -2.60
CA ASN A 97 7.56 -9.05 -2.10
C ASN A 97 8.72 -8.78 -3.09
N LEU A 98 8.91 -7.51 -3.45
CA LEU A 98 9.92 -7.07 -4.43
C LEU A 98 10.61 -5.78 -3.99
N SER A 99 11.84 -5.60 -4.45
CA SER A 99 12.68 -4.42 -4.23
C SER A 99 12.76 -4.03 -2.74
N SER A 100 12.63 -2.77 -2.42
CA SER A 100 12.66 -2.21 -1.06
C SER A 100 11.31 -2.27 -0.32
N LEU A 101 10.24 -2.75 -0.96
CA LEU A 101 8.91 -2.79 -0.35
C LEU A 101 8.83 -3.62 0.94
N PRO A 102 9.48 -4.80 1.05
CA PRO A 102 9.52 -5.54 2.31
C PRO A 102 10.17 -4.76 3.45
N GLU A 103 11.22 -3.98 3.16
CA GLU A 103 11.87 -3.13 4.15
C GLU A 103 10.96 -1.99 4.60
N ALA A 104 10.32 -1.28 3.67
CA ALA A 104 9.40 -0.19 4.00
C ALA A 104 8.16 -0.66 4.76
N ALA A 105 7.66 -1.86 4.44
CA ALA A 105 6.45 -2.43 5.02
C ALA A 105 6.68 -3.08 6.39
N GLY A 106 7.87 -3.63 6.63
CA GLY A 106 8.17 -4.44 7.81
C GLY A 106 7.57 -5.87 7.76
N HIS A 107 8.09 -6.73 8.61
CA HIS A 107 7.74 -8.16 8.67
C HIS A 107 6.29 -8.45 9.12
N HIS A 108 5.61 -7.46 9.69
CA HIS A 108 4.21 -7.54 10.12
C HIS A 108 3.21 -7.32 8.97
N SER A 109 3.67 -6.87 7.80
CA SER A 109 2.84 -6.63 6.62
C SER A 109 2.68 -7.88 5.77
N ILE A 110 1.62 -7.96 4.96
CA ILE A 110 1.42 -9.08 4.05
C ILE A 110 2.18 -8.80 2.75
N LEU A 111 3.10 -9.71 2.41
CA LEU A 111 3.89 -9.65 1.19
C LEU A 111 3.33 -10.63 0.16
N THR A 112 3.03 -10.13 -1.06
CA THR A 112 2.47 -10.95 -2.15
C THR A 112 3.33 -10.88 -3.40
N ASP A 113 3.21 -11.89 -4.27
CA ASP A 113 3.73 -11.80 -5.63
C ASP A 113 2.88 -10.80 -6.42
N PRO A 114 3.47 -9.68 -6.91
CA PRO A 114 2.73 -8.67 -7.67
C PRO A 114 2.23 -9.17 -9.03
N GLY A 115 2.72 -10.30 -9.53
CA GLY A 115 2.22 -10.97 -10.73
C GLY A 115 0.95 -11.81 -10.49
N SER A 116 0.58 -12.05 -9.23
CA SER A 116 -0.52 -12.94 -8.87
C SER A 116 -1.74 -12.21 -8.30
N PRO A 117 -2.77 -11.89 -9.10
CA PRO A 117 -4.02 -11.34 -8.58
C PRO A 117 -4.73 -12.33 -7.64
N HIS A 118 -4.49 -13.63 -7.80
CA HIS A 118 -5.05 -14.65 -6.94
C HIS A 118 -4.50 -14.58 -5.50
N LEU A 119 -3.17 -14.46 -5.33
CA LEU A 119 -2.56 -14.31 -4.00
C LEU A 119 -2.98 -12.98 -3.37
N LEU A 120 -3.02 -11.92 -4.15
CA LEU A 120 -3.46 -10.61 -3.71
C LEU A 120 -4.92 -10.64 -3.22
N GLY A 121 -5.82 -11.28 -3.96
CA GLY A 121 -7.23 -11.39 -3.59
C GLY A 121 -7.44 -12.17 -2.30
N LYS A 122 -6.72 -13.28 -2.13
CA LYS A 122 -6.73 -14.05 -0.86
C LYS A 122 -6.28 -13.20 0.32
N ALA A 123 -5.18 -12.45 0.17
CA ALA A 123 -4.66 -11.57 1.21
C ALA A 123 -5.66 -10.47 1.57
N ILE A 124 -6.34 -9.86 0.58
CA ILE A 124 -7.35 -8.84 0.83
C ILE A 124 -8.54 -9.41 1.62
N ILE A 125 -9.06 -10.59 1.23
CA ILE A 125 -10.19 -11.22 1.92
C ILE A 125 -9.83 -11.60 3.35
N GLU A 126 -8.68 -12.23 3.53
CA GLU A 126 -8.18 -12.63 4.84
C GLU A 126 -8.06 -11.44 5.77
N LEU A 127 -7.41 -10.38 5.29
CA LEU A 127 -7.20 -9.17 6.09
C LEU A 127 -8.52 -8.42 6.36
N ALA A 128 -9.45 -8.40 5.41
CA ALA A 128 -10.76 -7.79 5.59
C ALA A 128 -11.59 -8.48 6.67
N GLY A 129 -11.55 -9.82 6.69
CA GLY A 129 -12.30 -10.64 7.64
C GLY A 129 -11.66 -10.80 9.03
N ASN A 130 -10.39 -10.36 9.21
CA ASN A 130 -9.65 -10.62 10.45
C ASN A 130 -9.22 -9.34 11.17
N GLU A 131 -10.10 -8.86 12.04
CA GLU A 131 -9.86 -7.64 12.83
C GLU A 131 -8.65 -7.79 13.78
N SER A 132 -8.50 -8.95 14.42
CA SER A 132 -7.37 -9.22 15.31
C SER A 132 -6.03 -9.11 14.58
N MET A 133 -5.97 -9.64 13.35
CA MET A 133 -4.79 -9.52 12.49
C MET A 133 -4.51 -8.07 12.13
N ARG A 134 -5.54 -7.30 11.74
CA ARG A 134 -5.37 -5.86 11.44
C ARG A 134 -4.82 -5.11 12.64
N ASN A 135 -5.38 -5.33 13.83
CA ASN A 135 -4.94 -4.66 15.06
C ASN A 135 -3.48 -5.00 15.42
N SER A 136 -3.08 -6.26 15.24
CA SER A 136 -1.68 -6.68 15.43
C SER A 136 -0.75 -6.00 14.43
N MET A 137 -1.13 -5.97 13.15
CA MET A 137 -0.35 -5.30 12.10
C MET A 137 -0.19 -3.80 12.37
N ILE A 138 -1.24 -3.13 12.85
CA ILE A 138 -1.19 -1.70 13.22
C ILE A 138 -0.19 -1.46 14.35
N LEU A 139 -0.25 -2.28 15.41
CA LEU A 139 0.62 -2.12 16.57
C LEU A 139 2.10 -2.31 16.22
N GLU A 140 2.40 -3.39 15.51
CA GLU A 140 3.79 -3.69 15.11
C GLU A 140 4.27 -2.74 14.01
N GLY A 141 3.37 -2.30 13.13
CA GLY A 141 3.68 -1.32 12.09
C GLY A 141 4.13 0.03 12.64
N LYS A 142 3.43 0.54 13.64
CA LYS A 142 3.82 1.79 14.29
C LYS A 142 5.22 1.72 14.90
N LYS A 143 5.55 0.61 15.57
CA LYS A 143 6.90 0.38 16.12
C LYS A 143 7.96 0.34 15.01
N HIS A 144 7.64 -0.35 13.89
CA HIS A 144 8.55 -0.41 12.75
C HIS A 144 8.81 0.98 12.16
N ALA A 145 7.78 1.80 12.00
CA ALA A 145 7.89 3.15 11.45
C ALA A 145 8.77 4.09 12.29
N GLU A 146 8.89 3.87 13.61
CA GLU A 146 9.76 4.65 14.50
C GLU A 146 11.23 4.61 14.07
N ALA A 147 11.68 3.49 13.46
CA ALA A 147 13.04 3.37 12.95
C ALA A 147 13.34 4.32 11.77
N PHE A 148 12.31 4.80 11.11
CA PHE A 148 12.40 5.73 9.98
C PHE A 148 12.04 7.18 10.35
N SER A 149 11.90 7.48 11.64
CA SER A 149 11.72 8.87 12.09
C SER A 149 12.95 9.72 11.77
N PRO A 150 12.80 11.03 11.53
CA PRO A 150 13.93 11.92 11.30
C PRO A 150 15.00 11.83 12.40
N GLU A 151 14.57 11.69 13.66
CA GLU A 151 15.44 11.55 14.81
C GLU A 151 16.25 10.24 14.76
N SER A 152 15.58 9.11 14.48
CA SER A 152 16.23 7.80 14.37
C SER A 152 17.25 7.78 13.22
N ILE A 153 16.91 8.34 12.08
CA ILE A 153 17.80 8.44 10.93
C ILE A 153 19.01 9.34 11.24
N ALA A 154 18.79 10.50 11.90
CA ALA A 154 19.86 11.40 12.28
C ALA A 154 20.86 10.73 13.25
N LEU A 155 20.36 9.96 14.22
CA LEU A 155 21.21 9.20 15.15
C LEU A 155 22.02 8.11 14.43
N GLN A 156 21.43 7.41 13.49
CA GLN A 156 22.15 6.40 12.68
C GLN A 156 23.29 7.03 11.87
N TRP A 157 23.04 8.17 11.23
CA TRP A 157 24.07 8.91 10.50
C TRP A 157 25.19 9.40 11.44
N HIS A 158 24.84 9.94 12.60
CA HIS A 158 25.82 10.40 13.58
C HIS A 158 26.72 9.25 14.03
N SER A 159 26.11 8.12 14.44
CA SER A 159 26.87 6.93 14.83
C SER A 159 27.78 6.39 13.73
N LEU A 160 27.30 6.42 12.47
CA LEU A 160 28.13 6.04 11.32
C LEU A 160 29.35 6.94 11.18
N TYR A 161 29.18 8.26 11.25
CA TYR A 161 30.29 9.20 11.16
C TYR A 161 31.29 9.03 12.31
N GLU A 162 30.83 8.83 13.54
CA GLU A 162 31.71 8.56 14.69
C GLU A 162 32.53 7.26 14.50
N SER A 163 31.94 6.24 13.86
CA SER A 163 32.64 4.97 13.60
C SER A 163 33.74 5.05 12.54
N LEU A 164 33.80 6.13 11.76
CA LEU A 164 34.76 6.35 10.71
C LEU A 164 35.95 7.24 11.14
N LEU A 165 35.88 7.82 12.34
CA LEU A 165 36.93 8.64 12.95
C LEU A 165 37.82 7.82 13.87
#